data_f0a91417d2f88bc0feee0f00ffc53609
#
_entry.id   f0a91417d2f88bc0feee0f00ffc53609
#
_cell.length_a   1.000
_cell.length_b   1.000
_cell.length_c   1.000
_cell.angle_alpha   90.00
_cell.angle_beta   90.00
_cell.angle_gamma   90.00
#
_symmetry.space_group_name_H-M   'P 1'
#
loop_
_entity.id
_entity.type
_entity.pdbx_description
1 polymer ?
#
loop_
_entity_poly.entity_id
_entity_poly.type
_entity_poly.pdbx_seq_one_letter_code
_entity_poly.pdbx_strand_id
1 'polypeptide(L)'
;MIKIAIPGSGGRMGGMLIRAIATAPDLELVAATDLPDSPFIGHDAGEVAQIGANGVMIGSYPETLFGVADVVIDFTSPAASLHHASLAAAKGTAMVI
;
A
#
# COMPACT_ATOMS: atom_id res chain seq x y z
N MET A 1 2.97 -12.78 11.20
CA MET A 1 2.16 -12.15 10.13
C MET A 1 3.06 -11.49 9.10
N ILE A 2 2.71 -11.63 7.84
CA ILE A 2 3.41 -10.95 6.76
C ILE A 2 2.86 -9.53 6.66
N LYS A 3 3.73 -8.54 6.75
CA LYS A 3 3.36 -7.12 6.69
C LYS A 3 3.37 -6.66 5.24
N ILE A 4 2.23 -6.17 4.78
CA ILE A 4 2.00 -5.76 3.39
C ILE A 4 1.80 -4.25 3.33
N ALA A 5 2.38 -3.62 2.31
CA ALA A 5 2.14 -2.21 1.99
C ALA A 5 1.66 -2.09 0.55
N ILE A 6 0.77 -1.12 0.29
CA ILE A 6 0.12 -0.98 -1.01
C ILE A 6 0.18 0.47 -1.48
N PRO A 7 0.95 0.78 -2.54
CA PRO A 7 0.82 2.04 -3.25
C PRO A 7 -0.41 2.01 -4.17
N GLY A 8 -0.95 3.17 -4.49
CA GLY A 8 -2.17 3.26 -5.30
C GLY A 8 -3.42 2.77 -4.57
N SER A 9 -3.43 2.89 -3.25
CA SER A 9 -4.46 2.30 -2.40
C SER A 9 -5.85 2.94 -2.56
N GLY A 10 -5.93 4.14 -3.13
CA GLY A 10 -7.21 4.79 -3.44
C GLY A 10 -7.86 4.28 -4.71
N GLY A 11 -7.12 3.53 -5.53
CA GLY A 11 -7.63 2.98 -6.77
C GLY A 11 -8.44 1.70 -6.57
N ARG A 12 -9.06 1.23 -7.66
CA ARG A 12 -9.88 0.03 -7.63
C ARG A 12 -9.09 -1.21 -7.22
N MET A 13 -7.93 -1.41 -7.81
CA MET A 13 -7.08 -2.58 -7.51
C MET A 13 -6.55 -2.51 -6.08
N GLY A 14 -6.14 -1.32 -5.62
CA GLY A 14 -5.71 -1.14 -4.24
C GLY A 14 -6.80 -1.51 -3.24
N GLY A 15 -8.03 -1.09 -3.49
CA GLY A 15 -9.18 -1.44 -2.64
C GLY A 15 -9.44 -2.94 -2.61
N MET A 16 -9.35 -3.62 -3.75
CA MET A 16 -9.50 -5.07 -3.82
C MET A 16 -8.43 -5.80 -3.00
N LEU A 17 -7.18 -5.33 -3.07
CA LEU A 17 -6.07 -5.92 -2.31
C LEU A 17 -6.26 -5.70 -0.81
N ILE A 18 -6.68 -4.51 -0.40
CA ILE A 18 -6.92 -4.22 1.01
C ILE A 18 -8.02 -5.15 1.57
N ARG A 19 -9.10 -5.35 0.81
CA ARG A 19 -10.16 -6.26 1.23
C ARG A 19 -9.66 -7.71 1.33
N ALA A 20 -8.85 -8.15 0.38
CA ALA A 20 -8.28 -9.49 0.39
C ALA A 20 -7.36 -9.71 1.59
N ILE A 21 -6.52 -8.72 1.91
CA ILE A 21 -5.62 -8.79 3.08
C ILE A 21 -6.42 -8.87 4.36
N ALA A 22 -7.51 -8.12 4.47
CA ALA A 22 -8.36 -8.10 5.66
C ALA A 22 -8.96 -9.46 5.99
N THR A 23 -9.16 -10.32 4.99
CA THR A 23 -9.73 -11.66 5.18
C THR A 23 -8.66 -12.75 5.33
N ALA A 24 -7.39 -12.43 5.13
CA ALA A 24 -6.30 -13.40 5.22
C ALA A 24 -5.69 -13.37 6.63
N PRO A 25 -5.73 -14.48 7.39
CA PRO A 25 -5.32 -14.45 8.79
C PRO A 25 -3.81 -14.24 9.02
N ASP A 26 -2.98 -14.50 8.01
CA ASP A 26 -1.52 -14.37 8.11
C ASP A 26 -1.00 -13.08 7.48
N LEU A 27 -1.85 -12.19 6.97
CA LEU A 27 -1.45 -10.95 6.34
C LEU A 27 -1.95 -9.75 7.14
N GLU A 28 -1.16 -8.67 7.12
CA GLU A 28 -1.49 -7.43 7.80
C GLU A 28 -1.13 -6.25 6.92
N LEU A 29 -2.07 -5.35 6.67
CA LEU A 29 -1.78 -4.09 6.00
C LEU A 29 -1.13 -3.14 7.01
N VAL A 30 0.09 -2.68 6.72
CA VAL A 30 0.83 -1.80 7.62
C VAL A 30 1.04 -0.39 7.06
N ALA A 31 0.94 -0.21 5.75
CA ALA A 31 1.11 1.10 5.12
C ALA A 31 0.38 1.15 3.78
N ALA A 32 -0.05 2.35 3.40
CA ALA A 32 -0.75 2.60 2.14
C ALA A 32 -0.43 4.00 1.66
N THR A 33 -0.23 4.16 0.36
CA THR A 33 -0.01 5.48 -0.25
C THR A 33 -0.84 5.63 -1.51
N ASP A 34 -0.95 6.88 -1.97
CA ASP A 34 -1.54 7.22 -3.26
C ASP A 34 -0.82 8.43 -3.83
N LEU A 35 -1.20 8.87 -5.02
CA LEU A 35 -0.63 10.06 -5.63
C LEU A 35 -0.93 11.30 -4.77
N PRO A 36 -0.04 12.31 -4.77
CA PRO A 36 -0.21 13.48 -3.89
C PRO A 36 -1.50 14.26 -4.10
N ASP A 37 -2.08 14.20 -5.30
CA ASP A 37 -3.34 14.88 -5.63
C ASP A 37 -4.57 14.01 -5.40
N SER A 38 -4.41 12.80 -4.88
CA SER A 38 -5.53 11.91 -4.61
C SER A 38 -6.44 12.50 -3.52
N PRO A 39 -7.77 12.42 -3.69
CA PRO A 39 -8.71 12.86 -2.65
C PRO A 39 -8.69 11.97 -1.42
N PHE A 40 -8.03 10.82 -1.49
CA PHE A 40 -8.00 9.85 -0.39
C PHE A 40 -6.82 10.04 0.56
N ILE A 41 -5.91 10.98 0.27
CA ILE A 41 -4.80 11.29 1.19
C ILE A 41 -5.35 11.73 2.54
N GLY A 42 -4.83 11.14 3.61
CA GLY A 42 -5.28 11.41 4.98
C GLY A 42 -6.53 10.62 5.40
N HIS A 43 -7.10 9.82 4.50
CA HIS A 43 -8.23 8.95 4.83
C HIS A 43 -7.74 7.56 5.28
N ASP A 44 -8.54 6.88 6.09
CA ASP A 44 -8.25 5.52 6.51
C ASP A 44 -8.39 4.56 5.33
N ALA A 45 -7.37 3.75 5.09
CA ALA A 45 -7.36 2.84 3.95
C ALA A 45 -8.47 1.79 4.02
N GLY A 46 -8.81 1.33 5.21
CA GLY A 46 -9.90 0.39 5.41
C GLY A 46 -11.26 1.01 5.08
N GLU A 47 -11.48 2.26 5.46
CA GLU A 47 -12.72 2.97 5.13
C GLU A 47 -12.84 3.21 3.63
N VAL A 48 -11.75 3.60 2.96
CA VAL A 48 -11.73 3.79 1.50
C VAL A 48 -12.03 2.46 0.79
N ALA A 49 -11.53 1.35 1.32
CA ALA A 49 -11.82 0.01 0.78
C ALA A 49 -13.18 -0.55 1.22
N GLN A 50 -13.93 0.19 2.03
CA GLN A 50 -15.28 -0.15 2.47
C GLN A 50 -15.34 -1.38 3.40
N ILE A 51 -14.33 -1.54 4.24
CA ILE A 51 -14.26 -2.63 5.22
C ILE A 51 -14.23 -2.11 6.67
N GLY A 52 -14.45 -0.81 6.86
CA GLY A 52 -14.33 -0.17 8.17
C GLY A 52 -12.90 0.28 8.46
N ALA A 53 -12.75 1.11 9.48
CA ALA A 53 -11.44 1.67 9.82
C ALA A 53 -10.47 0.58 10.25
N ASN A 54 -9.24 0.62 9.70
CA ASN A 54 -8.17 -0.31 10.07
C ASN A 54 -6.95 0.39 10.70
N GLY A 55 -7.00 1.71 10.86
CA GLY A 55 -5.93 2.47 11.47
C GLY A 55 -4.78 2.84 10.53
N VAL A 56 -4.84 2.44 9.26
CA VAL A 56 -3.80 2.74 8.27
C VAL A 56 -4.24 3.92 7.42
N MET A 57 -3.59 5.06 7.62
CA MET A 57 -3.91 6.29 6.89
C MET A 57 -3.17 6.33 5.56
N ILE A 58 -3.86 6.71 4.49
CA ILE A 58 -3.25 6.82 3.16
C ILE A 58 -2.38 8.06 3.10
N GLY A 59 -1.09 7.86 2.85
CA GLY A 59 -0.10 8.95 2.70
C GLY A 59 0.29 9.16 1.25
N SER A 60 1.12 10.18 1.01
CA SER A 60 1.58 10.54 -0.34
C SER A 60 3.07 10.26 -0.57
N TYR A 61 3.78 9.75 0.43
CA TYR A 61 5.23 9.50 0.33
C TYR A 61 5.49 8.00 0.20
N PRO A 62 5.82 7.50 -1.00
CA PRO A 62 6.06 6.06 -1.18
C PRO A 62 7.22 5.54 -0.34
N GLU A 63 8.14 6.38 0.09
CA GLU A 63 9.23 6.00 0.97
C GLU A 63 8.74 5.36 2.26
N THR A 64 7.56 5.72 2.73
CA THR A 64 7.00 5.19 3.98
C THR A 64 6.56 3.73 3.86
N LEU A 65 6.38 3.20 2.65
CA LEU A 65 6.00 1.81 2.42
C LEU A 65 7.15 0.85 2.74
N PHE A 66 8.38 1.29 2.43
CA PHE A 66 9.56 0.45 2.47
C PHE A 66 10.24 0.56 3.83
N GLY A 67 10.69 -0.57 4.33
CA GLY A 67 11.30 -0.64 5.67
C GLY A 67 10.29 -0.97 6.77
N VAL A 68 8.99 -0.71 6.59
CA VAL A 68 7.96 -1.11 7.56
C VAL A 68 7.24 -2.38 7.12
N ALA A 69 7.20 -2.65 5.81
CA ALA A 69 6.53 -3.82 5.25
C ALA A 69 7.54 -4.91 4.88
N ASP A 70 7.10 -6.15 4.92
CA ASP A 70 7.87 -7.27 4.38
C ASP A 70 7.76 -7.31 2.86
N VAL A 71 6.59 -6.98 2.32
CA VAL A 71 6.31 -7.02 0.88
C VAL A 71 5.48 -5.80 0.48
N VAL A 72 5.84 -5.18 -0.63
CA VAL A 72 5.02 -4.15 -1.28
C VAL A 72 4.39 -4.74 -2.54
N ILE A 73 3.06 -4.64 -2.64
CA ILE A 73 2.31 -5.11 -3.81
C ILE A 73 1.92 -3.89 -4.65
N ASP A 74 2.50 -3.76 -5.84
CA ASP A 74 2.44 -2.56 -6.65
C ASP A 74 1.71 -2.81 -7.98
N PHE A 75 0.54 -2.17 -8.15
CA PHE A 75 -0.22 -2.16 -9.40
C PHE A 75 -0.36 -0.75 -9.94
N THR A 76 0.61 0.12 -9.66
CA THR A 76 0.63 1.49 -10.15
C THR A 76 1.13 1.57 -11.61
N SER A 77 1.46 2.77 -12.08
CA SER A 77 2.00 2.96 -13.43
C SER A 77 3.40 2.39 -13.55
N PRO A 78 3.88 2.06 -14.78
CA PRO A 78 5.27 1.59 -14.97
C PRO A 78 6.32 2.56 -14.43
N ALA A 79 6.12 3.87 -14.59
CA ALA A 79 7.06 4.85 -14.08
C ALA A 79 7.10 4.86 -12.55
N ALA A 80 5.95 4.79 -11.90
CA ALA A 80 5.88 4.70 -10.44
C ALA A 80 6.48 3.39 -9.93
N SER A 81 6.23 2.28 -10.63
CA SER A 81 6.80 0.97 -10.26
C SER A 81 8.31 0.96 -10.32
N LEU A 82 8.93 1.64 -11.29
CA LEU A 82 10.39 1.78 -11.36
C LEU A 82 10.92 2.54 -10.14
N HIS A 83 10.27 3.63 -9.76
CA HIS A 83 10.66 4.39 -8.58
C HIS A 83 10.51 3.54 -7.32
N HIS A 84 9.41 2.82 -7.18
CA HIS A 84 9.17 1.94 -6.05
C HIS A 84 10.19 0.80 -5.99
N ALA A 85 10.58 0.22 -7.13
CA ALA A 85 11.60 -0.83 -7.18
C ALA A 85 12.95 -0.32 -6.67
N SER A 86 13.30 0.92 -7.00
CA SER A 86 14.51 1.56 -6.51
C SER A 86 14.48 1.71 -4.98
N LEU A 87 13.35 2.14 -4.43
CA LEU A 87 13.17 2.25 -2.97
C LEU A 87 13.20 0.87 -2.30
N ALA A 88 12.58 -0.14 -2.90
CA ALA A 88 12.59 -1.50 -2.38
C ALA A 88 14.00 -2.05 -2.28
N ALA A 89 14.81 -1.86 -3.32
CA ALA A 89 16.20 -2.30 -3.34
C ALA A 89 17.02 -1.60 -2.25
N ALA A 90 16.82 -0.29 -2.08
CA ALA A 90 17.53 0.49 -1.07
C ALA A 90 17.17 0.08 0.36
N LYS A 91 15.95 -0.37 0.59
CA LYS A 91 15.45 -0.75 1.93
C LYS A 91 15.45 -2.26 2.18
N GLY A 92 15.77 -3.06 1.18
CA GLY A 92 15.73 -4.52 1.30
C GLY A 92 14.34 -5.10 1.43
N THR A 93 13.32 -4.40 0.91
CA THR A 93 11.92 -4.82 0.95
C THR A 93 11.57 -5.59 -0.31
N ALA A 94 10.90 -6.72 -0.20
CA ALA A 94 10.39 -7.46 -1.35
C ALA A 94 9.26 -6.69 -2.04
N MET A 95 9.13 -6.86 -3.35
CA MET A 95 8.14 -6.14 -4.14
C MET A 95 7.51 -7.07 -5.17
N VAL A 96 6.18 -7.04 -5.25
CA VAL A 96 5.41 -7.75 -6.28
C VAL A 96 4.77 -6.70 -7.18
N ILE A 97 5.01 -6.85 -8.48
CA ILE A 97 4.49 -5.94 -9.49
C ILE A 97 3.43 -6.64 -10.33
#